data_09279f69d337e5a9914d909d0f6ef8ba
#
_entry.id   09279f69d337e5a9914d909d0f6ef8ba
#
_cell.length_a   1.000
_cell.length_b   1.000
_cell.length_c   1.000
_cell.angle_alpha   90.00
_cell.angle_beta   90.00
_cell.angle_gamma   90.00
#
_symmetry.space_group_name_H-M   'P 1'
#
loop_
_entity.id
_entity.type
_entity.pdbx_description
1 polymer ?
#
loop_
_entity_poly.entity_id
_entity_poly.type
_entity_poly.pdbx_seq_one_letter_code
_entity_poly.pdbx_strand_id
1 'polypeptide(L)'
;LWDGTGEAAAKVTDLYRKLQTEDEIETGAERVSAEELLADYFAACIGRLKVLTANAQLQVMVTVRTLTERWSDLIVRALERNGLDRKRIYLQDYLSSFYYYTVNQKKELWNHDVALIEYVDEAIVGYILHIDRTTRPAIARATEIARQPVGADVRGEMEEADWNKERDRLFFELLKKLFERRTVTVSYLMGDYFSKSWAERSIQYLCFKRHAYQGQNLYSKGACYAAMERACLIAERGILFGGRDMIQVNLQMEMRIRGKEQMYPLISAGMNWYEAHHVCEFILDGERELRITSQPMAEGDPVVHMMRLVGLPHRPARATRVRMTIYFSAPGCCH
;
A
#
# COMPACT_ATOMS: atom_id res chain seq x y z
N LEU A 1 2.15 -9.37 -23.92
CA LEU A 1 2.25 -10.75 -23.46
C LEU A 1 3.18 -11.51 -24.41
N TRP A 2 4.25 -12.04 -23.87
CA TRP A 2 5.19 -12.85 -24.66
C TRP A 2 4.76 -14.32 -24.54
N ASP A 3 4.26 -14.88 -25.61
CA ASP A 3 3.76 -16.26 -25.63
C ASP A 3 4.84 -17.32 -25.91
N GLY A 4 6.06 -16.88 -26.23
CA GLY A 4 7.19 -17.78 -26.52
C GLY A 4 7.18 -18.39 -27.92
N THR A 5 6.22 -18.06 -28.79
CA THR A 5 6.08 -18.68 -30.13
C THR A 5 6.78 -17.88 -31.23
N GLY A 6 7.35 -16.71 -30.93
CA GLY A 6 8.13 -15.92 -31.88
C GLY A 6 7.32 -15.05 -32.84
N GLU A 7 6.01 -15.14 -32.85
CA GLU A 7 5.17 -14.14 -33.51
C GLU A 7 5.04 -12.90 -32.64
N ALA A 8 5.15 -11.73 -33.24
CA ALA A 8 5.08 -10.45 -32.55
C ALA A 8 3.66 -10.21 -32.02
N ALA A 9 3.35 -10.80 -30.87
CA ALA A 9 2.16 -10.43 -30.11
C ALA A 9 2.20 -8.92 -29.83
N ALA A 10 1.09 -8.23 -30.04
CA ALA A 10 1.00 -6.78 -29.85
C ALA A 10 1.52 -6.41 -28.45
N LYS A 11 2.65 -5.70 -28.41
CA LYS A 11 3.28 -5.29 -27.17
C LYS A 11 2.56 -4.06 -26.62
N VAL A 12 1.85 -4.21 -25.53
CA VAL A 12 1.27 -3.08 -24.81
C VAL A 12 2.38 -2.40 -24.02
N THR A 13 2.73 -1.18 -24.39
CA THR A 13 3.65 -0.33 -23.62
C THR A 13 2.89 0.36 -22.47
N ASP A 14 3.59 0.66 -21.38
CA ASP A 14 3.03 1.34 -20.20
C ASP A 14 1.78 0.68 -19.60
N LEU A 15 1.71 -0.64 -19.65
CA LEU A 15 0.56 -1.42 -19.18
C LEU A 15 0.13 -1.02 -17.76
N TYR A 16 1.08 -0.84 -16.85
CA TYR A 16 0.81 -0.45 -15.47
C TYR A 16 0.04 0.87 -15.38
N ARG A 17 0.42 1.87 -16.15
CA ARG A 17 -0.26 3.19 -16.16
C ARG A 17 -1.64 3.09 -16.84
N LYS A 18 -1.72 2.41 -17.99
CA LYS A 18 -2.98 2.23 -18.71
C LYS A 18 -4.02 1.52 -17.87
N LEU A 19 -3.67 0.43 -17.19
CA LEU A 19 -4.56 -0.30 -16.29
C LEU A 19 -5.15 0.58 -15.16
N GLN A 20 -4.44 1.63 -14.74
CA GLN A 20 -4.94 2.53 -13.70
C GLN A 20 -5.91 3.59 -14.22
N THR A 21 -5.85 3.95 -15.50
CA THR A 21 -6.55 5.10 -16.08
C THR A 21 -7.58 4.74 -17.14
N GLU A 22 -7.44 3.58 -17.79
CA GLU A 22 -8.26 3.17 -18.93
C GLU A 22 -9.10 1.94 -18.57
N ASP A 23 -10.35 1.90 -19.03
CA ASP A 23 -11.22 0.73 -18.85
C ASP A 23 -10.98 -0.31 -19.96
N GLU A 24 -10.65 0.15 -21.16
CA GLU A 24 -10.31 -0.65 -22.32
C GLU A 24 -8.94 -0.25 -22.86
N ILE A 25 -8.12 -1.22 -23.19
CA ILE A 25 -6.75 -1.05 -23.65
C ILE A 25 -6.61 -1.63 -25.06
N GLU A 26 -6.01 -0.85 -25.97
CA GLU A 26 -5.73 -1.32 -27.32
C GLU A 26 -4.55 -2.31 -27.32
N THR A 27 -4.82 -3.51 -27.82
CA THR A 27 -3.83 -4.58 -27.99
C THR A 27 -3.69 -4.94 -29.47
N GLY A 28 -3.03 -4.07 -30.24
CA GLY A 28 -2.96 -4.23 -31.70
C GLY A 28 -4.28 -3.85 -32.38
N ALA A 29 -5.00 -4.83 -32.93
CA ALA A 29 -6.27 -4.62 -33.65
C ALA A 29 -7.52 -4.70 -32.75
N GLU A 30 -7.38 -5.15 -31.52
CA GLU A 30 -8.49 -5.41 -30.60
C GLU A 30 -8.45 -4.50 -29.39
N ARG A 31 -9.63 -4.22 -28.82
CA ARG A 31 -9.77 -3.58 -27.51
C ARG A 31 -10.11 -4.64 -26.48
N VAL A 32 -9.33 -4.68 -25.41
CA VAL A 32 -9.50 -5.65 -24.31
C VAL A 32 -9.75 -4.88 -23.03
N SER A 33 -10.67 -5.35 -22.19
CA SER A 33 -10.91 -4.71 -20.90
C SER A 33 -9.67 -4.77 -20.01
N ALA A 34 -9.46 -3.71 -19.23
CA ALA A 34 -8.34 -3.66 -18.28
C ALA A 34 -8.38 -4.83 -17.28
N GLU A 35 -9.58 -5.25 -16.87
CA GLU A 35 -9.78 -6.40 -15.98
C GLU A 35 -9.32 -7.72 -16.62
N GLU A 36 -9.69 -7.95 -17.85
CA GLU A 36 -9.31 -9.17 -18.59
C GLU A 36 -7.80 -9.24 -18.79
N LEU A 37 -7.22 -8.14 -19.26
CA LEU A 37 -5.77 -8.07 -19.48
C LEU A 37 -4.97 -8.28 -18.19
N LEU A 38 -5.46 -7.73 -17.07
CA LEU A 38 -4.84 -7.94 -15.76
C LEU A 38 -5.05 -9.37 -15.26
N ALA A 39 -6.21 -9.97 -15.52
CA ALA A 39 -6.48 -11.36 -15.17
C ALA A 39 -5.55 -12.31 -15.93
N ASP A 40 -5.34 -12.09 -17.22
CA ASP A 40 -4.40 -12.86 -18.04
C ASP A 40 -2.95 -12.73 -17.54
N TYR A 41 -2.56 -11.51 -17.15
CA TYR A 41 -1.25 -11.30 -16.53
C TYR A 41 -1.09 -12.11 -15.23
N PHE A 42 -2.08 -12.08 -14.34
CA PHE A 42 -2.05 -12.87 -13.10
C PHE A 42 -2.10 -14.38 -13.39
N ALA A 43 -2.90 -14.84 -14.35
CA ALA A 43 -2.92 -16.24 -14.77
C ALA A 43 -1.53 -16.71 -15.22
N ALA A 44 -0.85 -15.91 -16.03
CA ALA A 44 0.52 -16.21 -16.47
C ALA A 44 1.52 -16.23 -15.30
N CYS A 45 1.40 -15.33 -14.33
CA CYS A 45 2.24 -15.31 -13.12
C CYS A 45 2.01 -16.56 -12.26
N ILE A 46 0.76 -16.90 -11.96
CA ILE A 46 0.38 -18.05 -11.14
C ILE A 46 0.82 -19.35 -11.84
N GLY A 47 0.59 -19.47 -13.15
CA GLY A 47 0.97 -20.64 -13.92
C GLY A 47 2.48 -20.93 -13.91
N ARG A 48 3.32 -19.89 -13.81
CA ARG A 48 4.79 -20.04 -13.70
C ARG A 48 5.26 -20.57 -12.35
N LEU A 49 4.47 -20.38 -11.29
CA LEU A 49 4.84 -20.83 -9.95
C LEU A 49 4.80 -22.37 -9.80
N LYS A 50 4.27 -23.10 -10.78
CA LYS A 50 4.08 -24.58 -10.74
C LYS A 50 3.45 -25.03 -9.43
N VAL A 51 2.46 -24.30 -8.97
CA VAL A 51 1.81 -24.56 -7.68
C VAL A 51 0.96 -25.83 -7.80
N LEU A 52 1.11 -26.73 -6.84
CA LEU A 52 0.35 -27.98 -6.76
C LEU A 52 -1.03 -27.82 -6.10
N THR A 53 -1.38 -26.60 -5.70
CA THR A 53 -2.61 -26.29 -4.96
C THR A 53 -3.62 -25.63 -5.87
N ALA A 54 -4.91 -25.87 -5.65
CA ALA A 54 -5.98 -25.18 -6.37
C ALA A 54 -5.91 -23.65 -6.10
N ASN A 55 -6.18 -22.84 -7.13
CA ASN A 55 -6.09 -21.38 -7.02
C ASN A 55 -6.91 -20.81 -5.84
N ALA A 56 -8.08 -21.38 -5.56
CA ALA A 56 -8.92 -20.97 -4.44
C ALA A 56 -8.24 -21.12 -3.05
N GLN A 57 -7.19 -21.91 -2.95
CA GLN A 57 -6.42 -22.12 -1.70
C GLN A 57 -5.18 -21.25 -1.62
N LEU A 58 -4.78 -20.58 -2.70
CA LEU A 58 -3.64 -19.69 -2.71
C LEU A 58 -3.94 -18.44 -1.88
N GLN A 59 -2.95 -17.99 -1.13
CA GLN A 59 -2.93 -16.70 -0.49
C GLN A 59 -2.02 -15.77 -1.29
N VAL A 60 -2.56 -14.64 -1.70
CA VAL A 60 -1.85 -13.69 -2.58
C VAL A 60 -1.77 -12.34 -1.92
N MET A 61 -0.58 -11.77 -1.87
CA MET A 61 -0.33 -10.38 -1.51
C MET A 61 0.16 -9.63 -2.75
N VAL A 62 -0.63 -8.68 -3.22
CA VAL A 62 -0.22 -7.80 -4.31
C VAL A 62 0.34 -6.51 -3.74
N THR A 63 1.54 -6.14 -4.16
CA THR A 63 2.17 -4.88 -3.76
C THR A 63 2.29 -3.95 -4.96
N VAL A 64 1.89 -2.70 -4.77
CA VAL A 64 1.88 -1.66 -5.82
C VAL A 64 2.43 -0.35 -5.24
N ARG A 65 2.76 0.61 -6.10
CA ARG A 65 3.30 1.90 -5.64
C ARG A 65 2.27 2.71 -4.86
N THR A 66 1.04 2.77 -5.35
CA THR A 66 -0.07 3.52 -4.76
C THR A 66 -1.36 2.77 -5.01
N LEU A 67 -2.18 2.67 -3.98
CA LEU A 67 -3.52 2.11 -4.05
C LEU A 67 -4.54 3.23 -4.24
N THR A 68 -5.48 3.01 -5.15
CA THR A 68 -6.70 3.80 -5.35
C THR A 68 -7.89 2.85 -5.34
N GLU A 69 -9.09 3.33 -5.08
CA GLU A 69 -10.31 2.51 -5.08
C GLU A 69 -10.42 1.70 -6.38
N ARG A 70 -10.37 2.38 -7.53
CA ARG A 70 -10.41 1.75 -8.85
C ARG A 70 -9.34 0.65 -9.01
N TRP A 71 -8.09 0.97 -8.64
CA TRP A 71 -6.97 0.04 -8.83
C TRP A 71 -7.07 -1.17 -7.90
N SER A 72 -7.50 -0.95 -6.66
CA SER A 72 -7.73 -2.01 -5.67
C SER A 72 -8.82 -2.97 -6.13
N ASP A 73 -9.94 -2.45 -6.60
CA ASP A 73 -11.06 -3.24 -7.11
C ASP A 73 -10.68 -4.02 -8.37
N LEU A 74 -9.95 -3.39 -9.29
CA LEU A 74 -9.51 -4.03 -10.52
C LEU A 74 -8.60 -5.24 -10.23
N ILE A 75 -7.62 -5.07 -9.32
CA ILE A 75 -6.72 -6.17 -8.91
C ILE A 75 -7.52 -7.32 -8.30
N VAL A 76 -8.45 -7.01 -7.42
CA VAL A 76 -9.26 -8.03 -6.75
C VAL A 76 -10.10 -8.81 -7.75
N ARG A 77 -10.87 -8.12 -8.61
CA ARG A 77 -11.70 -8.77 -9.63
C ARG A 77 -10.89 -9.63 -10.60
N ALA A 78 -9.72 -9.13 -11.04
CA ALA A 78 -8.83 -9.88 -11.92
C ALA A 78 -8.30 -11.18 -11.27
N LEU A 79 -8.04 -11.16 -9.95
CA LEU A 79 -7.62 -12.36 -9.23
C LEU A 79 -8.78 -13.31 -8.96
N GLU A 80 -9.97 -12.81 -8.64
CA GLU A 80 -11.19 -13.61 -8.50
C GLU A 80 -11.57 -14.33 -9.81
N ARG A 81 -11.38 -13.69 -10.97
CA ARG A 81 -11.53 -14.34 -12.29
C ARG A 81 -10.59 -15.54 -12.47
N ASN A 82 -9.44 -15.52 -11.83
CA ASN A 82 -8.50 -16.64 -11.80
C ASN A 82 -8.84 -17.71 -10.74
N GLY A 83 -10.01 -17.61 -10.09
CA GLY A 83 -10.49 -18.58 -9.12
C GLY A 83 -9.89 -18.44 -7.73
N LEU A 84 -9.30 -17.27 -7.39
CA LEU A 84 -8.83 -17.00 -6.03
C LEU A 84 -10.01 -16.60 -5.13
N ASP A 85 -9.98 -17.07 -3.87
CA ASP A 85 -10.94 -16.64 -2.86
C ASP A 85 -10.62 -15.20 -2.42
N ARG A 86 -11.63 -14.32 -2.45
CA ARG A 86 -11.55 -12.92 -2.01
C ARG A 86 -10.88 -12.77 -0.64
N LYS A 87 -11.15 -13.66 0.29
CA LYS A 87 -10.60 -13.66 1.65
C LYS A 87 -9.11 -13.96 1.72
N ARG A 88 -8.52 -14.38 0.63
CA ARG A 88 -7.11 -14.74 0.49
C ARG A 88 -6.34 -13.77 -0.41
N ILE A 89 -7.00 -12.72 -0.90
CA ILE A 89 -6.41 -11.65 -1.70
C ILE A 89 -6.15 -10.47 -0.79
N TYR A 90 -4.90 -10.07 -0.68
CA TYR A 90 -4.45 -8.94 0.11
C TYR A 90 -3.70 -7.95 -0.76
N LEU A 91 -3.81 -6.68 -0.39
CA LEU A 91 -3.16 -5.58 -1.08
C LEU A 91 -2.27 -4.82 -0.10
N GLN A 92 -1.20 -4.22 -0.61
CA GLN A 92 -0.40 -3.25 0.14
C GLN A 92 0.40 -2.34 -0.79
N ASP A 93 0.86 -1.20 -0.26
CA ASP A 93 1.76 -0.32 -0.99
C ASP A 93 3.24 -0.73 -0.83
N TYR A 94 4.13 -0.10 -1.62
CA TYR A 94 5.57 -0.36 -1.55
C TYR A 94 6.19 0.02 -0.21
N LEU A 95 5.68 1.04 0.47
CA LEU A 95 6.20 1.44 1.79
C LEU A 95 5.81 0.44 2.88
N SER A 96 4.63 -0.17 2.79
CA SER A 96 4.24 -1.31 3.63
C SER A 96 5.17 -2.50 3.38
N SER A 97 5.47 -2.81 2.10
CA SER A 97 6.43 -3.86 1.75
C SER A 97 7.84 -3.56 2.28
N PHE A 98 8.28 -2.32 2.23
CA PHE A 98 9.54 -1.89 2.81
C PHE A 98 9.57 -2.11 4.33
N TYR A 99 8.50 -1.76 5.04
CA TYR A 99 8.34 -2.04 6.46
C TYR A 99 8.44 -3.54 6.75
N TYR A 100 7.61 -4.37 6.11
CA TYR A 100 7.62 -5.82 6.34
C TYR A 100 8.95 -6.47 5.98
N TYR A 101 9.62 -6.02 4.94
CA TYR A 101 10.96 -6.47 4.62
C TYR A 101 11.93 -6.14 5.76
N THR A 102 11.94 -4.91 6.21
CA THR A 102 12.88 -4.39 7.21
C THR A 102 12.74 -5.08 8.56
N VAL A 103 11.53 -5.18 9.11
CA VAL A 103 11.31 -5.78 10.45
C VAL A 103 11.52 -7.29 10.49
N ASN A 104 11.59 -7.94 9.33
CA ASN A 104 11.91 -9.35 9.20
C ASN A 104 13.41 -9.61 8.95
N GLN A 105 14.25 -8.57 8.90
CA GLN A 105 15.70 -8.70 8.96
C GLN A 105 16.20 -8.85 10.40
N LYS A 106 17.52 -9.05 10.57
CA LYS A 106 18.14 -9.06 11.89
C LYS A 106 17.90 -7.74 12.61
N LYS A 107 17.58 -7.79 13.91
CA LYS A 107 17.20 -6.64 14.71
C LYS A 107 18.23 -5.52 14.71
N GLU A 108 19.50 -5.87 14.65
CA GLU A 108 20.63 -4.93 14.62
C GLU A 108 20.54 -3.97 13.41
N LEU A 109 19.93 -4.42 12.30
CA LEU A 109 19.80 -3.63 11.08
C LEU A 109 18.71 -2.55 11.17
N TRP A 110 17.75 -2.68 12.10
CA TRP A 110 16.63 -1.75 12.26
C TRP A 110 16.39 -1.27 13.70
N ASN A 111 17.48 -1.27 14.50
CA ASN A 111 17.46 -0.66 15.84
C ASN A 111 17.31 0.86 15.81
N HIS A 112 17.78 1.49 14.75
CA HIS A 112 17.64 2.91 14.43
C HIS A 112 16.86 3.08 13.13
N ASP A 113 16.88 4.28 12.59
CA ASP A 113 16.23 4.58 11.33
C ASP A 113 16.82 3.75 10.17
N VAL A 114 15.97 3.37 9.23
CA VAL A 114 16.35 2.64 8.02
C VAL A 114 15.95 3.47 6.80
N ALA A 115 16.89 3.66 5.88
CA ALA A 115 16.64 4.42 4.66
C ALA A 115 16.25 3.50 3.49
N LEU A 116 15.31 3.96 2.68
CA LEU A 116 15.02 3.45 1.35
C LEU A 116 15.28 4.56 0.36
N ILE A 117 16.05 4.27 -0.66
CA ILE A 117 16.38 5.21 -1.74
C ILE A 117 15.96 4.58 -3.04
N GLU A 118 15.02 5.20 -3.70
CA GLU A 118 14.52 4.75 -5.01
C GLU A 118 15.03 5.67 -6.10
N TYR A 119 15.53 5.11 -7.18
CA TYR A 119 15.69 5.82 -8.44
C TYR A 119 14.58 5.35 -9.38
N VAL A 120 13.55 6.14 -9.51
CA VAL A 120 12.32 5.80 -10.21
C VAL A 120 11.95 6.93 -11.15
N ASP A 121 11.64 6.55 -12.38
CA ASP A 121 11.32 7.48 -13.44
C ASP A 121 12.41 8.54 -13.58
N GLU A 122 12.10 9.79 -13.33
CA GLU A 122 13.00 10.93 -13.46
C GLU A 122 13.39 11.54 -12.11
N ALA A 123 13.36 10.75 -11.04
CA ALA A 123 13.71 11.23 -9.70
C ALA A 123 14.42 10.20 -8.83
N ILE A 124 15.30 10.67 -7.96
CA ILE A 124 15.81 9.93 -6.82
C ILE A 124 15.00 10.35 -5.59
N VAL A 125 14.41 9.39 -4.89
CA VAL A 125 13.53 9.64 -3.74
C VAL A 125 14.08 8.92 -2.52
N GLY A 126 14.20 9.64 -1.41
CA GLY A 126 14.67 9.12 -0.14
C GLY A 126 13.57 9.04 0.90
N TYR A 127 13.34 7.85 1.45
CA TYR A 127 12.41 7.58 2.53
C TYR A 127 13.17 7.16 3.79
N ILE A 128 12.61 7.48 4.94
CA ILE A 128 13.06 6.99 6.25
C ILE A 128 11.93 6.17 6.89
N LEU A 129 12.25 4.96 7.28
CA LEU A 129 11.45 4.14 8.17
C LEU A 129 11.93 4.41 9.61
N HIS A 130 11.07 5.03 10.39
CA HIS A 130 11.26 5.29 11.81
C HIS A 130 10.27 4.45 12.64
N ILE A 131 10.74 3.87 13.75
CA ILE A 131 9.90 3.09 14.67
C ILE A 131 9.85 3.80 16.01
N ASP A 132 8.72 4.41 16.29
CA ASP A 132 8.42 5.00 17.61
C ASP A 132 8.07 3.90 18.60
N ARG A 133 8.94 3.70 19.59
CA ARG A 133 8.79 2.71 20.65
C ARG A 133 8.24 3.30 21.95
N THR A 134 7.87 4.56 21.95
CA THR A 134 7.25 5.23 23.13
C THR A 134 5.77 4.90 23.24
N THR A 135 5.13 4.50 22.13
CA THR A 135 3.72 4.11 22.08
C THR A 135 3.53 2.58 22.28
N ARG A 136 2.31 2.18 22.62
CA ARG A 136 1.92 0.75 22.72
C ARG A 136 0.61 0.51 21.97
N PRO A 137 0.62 -0.22 20.85
CA PRO A 137 1.80 -0.82 20.21
C PRO A 137 2.79 0.24 19.72
N ALA A 138 4.05 -0.16 19.48
CA ALA A 138 5.02 0.69 18.79
C ALA A 138 4.51 1.01 17.38
N ILE A 139 4.83 2.20 16.87
CA ILE A 139 4.34 2.64 15.57
C ILE A 139 5.53 2.87 14.63
N ALA A 140 5.52 2.18 13.50
CA ALA A 140 6.47 2.39 12.41
C ALA A 140 5.86 3.32 11.34
N ARG A 141 6.63 4.26 10.83
CA ARG A 141 6.25 5.13 9.73
C ARG A 141 7.37 5.23 8.70
N ALA A 142 7.02 5.07 7.44
CA ALA A 142 7.91 5.34 6.31
C ALA A 142 7.52 6.69 5.68
N THR A 143 8.42 7.66 5.75
CA THR A 143 8.16 9.04 5.32
C THR A 143 9.13 9.45 4.22
N GLU A 144 8.65 10.05 3.14
CA GLU A 144 9.48 10.71 2.15
C GLU A 144 10.14 11.93 2.78
N ILE A 145 11.47 11.97 2.78
CA ILE A 145 12.26 13.05 3.38
C ILE A 145 12.80 13.99 2.31
N ALA A 146 13.21 13.43 1.17
CA ALA A 146 13.82 14.19 0.11
C ALA A 146 13.51 13.58 -1.25
N ARG A 147 13.31 14.44 -2.24
CA ARG A 147 13.14 14.09 -3.66
C ARG A 147 14.05 14.98 -4.48
N GLN A 148 14.78 14.37 -5.39
CA GLN A 148 15.70 15.06 -6.29
C GLN A 148 15.37 14.70 -7.74
N PRO A 149 14.89 15.64 -8.55
CA PRO A 149 14.71 15.43 -9.98
C PRO A 149 16.05 15.12 -10.66
N VAL A 150 16.04 14.13 -11.54
CA VAL A 150 17.22 13.68 -12.33
C VAL A 150 16.79 13.28 -13.75
N GLY A 151 15.69 13.83 -14.22
CA GLY A 151 15.13 13.55 -15.55
C GLY A 151 15.80 14.29 -16.70
N ALA A 152 15.20 14.13 -17.86
CA ALA A 152 15.68 14.77 -19.11
C ALA A 152 15.74 16.29 -19.00
N ASP A 153 14.78 16.91 -18.32
CA ASP A 153 14.71 18.37 -18.13
C ASP A 153 15.92 18.90 -17.32
N VAL A 154 16.40 18.11 -16.35
CA VAL A 154 17.58 18.47 -15.53
C VAL A 154 18.88 18.18 -16.28
N ARG A 155 18.89 17.08 -17.03
CA ARG A 155 20.04 16.67 -17.83
C ARG A 155 20.32 17.68 -18.96
N GLY A 156 19.26 18.17 -19.64
CA GLY A 156 19.40 19.05 -20.81
C GLY A 156 20.32 18.43 -21.88
N GLU A 157 21.25 19.24 -22.42
CA GLU A 157 22.20 18.84 -23.45
C GLU A 157 23.54 18.34 -22.87
N MET A 158 23.61 18.00 -21.57
CA MET A 158 24.86 17.55 -20.96
C MET A 158 25.35 16.23 -21.57
N GLU A 159 26.65 16.16 -21.82
CA GLU A 159 27.34 14.91 -22.17
C GLU A 159 27.21 13.89 -21.03
N GLU A 160 27.23 12.60 -21.34
CA GLU A 160 27.03 11.53 -20.37
C GLU A 160 28.01 11.61 -19.16
N ALA A 161 29.25 11.98 -19.40
CA ALA A 161 30.27 12.09 -18.35
C ALA A 161 29.96 13.23 -17.37
N ASP A 162 29.50 14.37 -17.86
CA ASP A 162 29.16 15.53 -17.04
C ASP A 162 27.81 15.33 -16.36
N TRP A 163 26.87 14.71 -17.04
CA TRP A 163 25.61 14.27 -16.45
C TRP A 163 25.82 13.32 -15.28
N ASN A 164 26.73 12.35 -15.39
CA ASN A 164 27.04 11.43 -14.30
C ASN A 164 27.61 12.16 -13.08
N LYS A 165 28.47 13.16 -13.26
CA LYS A 165 28.99 14.00 -12.16
C LYS A 165 27.89 14.81 -11.49
N GLU A 166 27.03 15.45 -12.30
CA GLU A 166 25.95 16.26 -11.80
C GLU A 166 24.92 15.40 -11.06
N ARG A 167 24.54 14.26 -11.61
CA ARG A 167 23.63 13.30 -10.98
C ARG A 167 24.19 12.78 -9.66
N ASP A 168 25.49 12.46 -9.57
CA ASP A 168 26.13 12.09 -8.30
C ASP A 168 26.13 13.24 -7.30
N ARG A 169 26.33 14.49 -7.73
CA ARG A 169 26.21 15.67 -6.90
C ARG A 169 24.80 15.82 -6.33
N LEU A 170 23.78 15.68 -7.17
CA LEU A 170 22.36 15.77 -6.78
C LEU A 170 21.98 14.65 -5.78
N PHE A 171 22.44 13.44 -6.04
CA PHE A 171 22.25 12.31 -5.13
C PHE A 171 22.93 12.53 -3.79
N PHE A 172 24.14 13.04 -3.80
CA PHE A 172 24.87 13.37 -2.56
C PHE A 172 24.13 14.42 -1.71
N GLU A 173 23.55 15.45 -2.33
CA GLU A 173 22.75 16.45 -1.62
C GLU A 173 21.46 15.83 -1.03
N LEU A 174 20.83 14.91 -1.75
CA LEU A 174 19.70 14.14 -1.23
C LEU A 174 20.11 13.34 0.02
N LEU A 175 21.25 12.64 -0.02
CA LEU A 175 21.75 11.84 1.11
C LEU A 175 22.05 12.71 2.33
N LYS A 176 22.59 13.92 2.15
CA LYS A 176 22.79 14.86 3.26
C LYS A 176 21.48 15.21 3.95
N LYS A 177 20.44 15.55 3.17
CA LYS A 177 19.09 15.84 3.70
C LYS A 177 18.49 14.62 4.39
N LEU A 178 18.65 13.45 3.78
CA LEU A 178 18.08 12.20 4.27
C LEU A 178 18.65 11.82 5.64
N PHE A 179 19.96 12.06 5.87
CA PHE A 179 20.66 11.68 7.09
C PHE A 179 20.79 12.82 8.10
N GLU A 180 20.30 14.02 7.77
CA GLU A 180 20.41 15.17 8.68
C GLU A 180 19.72 14.87 10.01
N ARG A 181 20.48 14.98 11.11
CA ARG A 181 20.02 14.74 12.50
C ARG A 181 19.39 13.36 12.74
N ARG A 182 19.75 12.35 11.91
CA ARG A 182 19.26 10.98 12.03
C ARG A 182 20.38 9.99 12.15
N THR A 183 20.15 8.96 12.97
CA THR A 183 21.02 7.79 13.03
C THR A 183 20.45 6.72 12.13
N VAL A 184 21.01 6.58 10.93
CA VAL A 184 20.60 5.56 9.96
C VAL A 184 21.63 4.43 9.97
N THR A 185 21.21 3.19 10.21
CA THR A 185 22.08 2.01 10.26
C THR A 185 22.18 1.32 8.91
N VAL A 186 21.07 1.29 8.17
CA VAL A 186 20.95 0.57 6.90
C VAL A 186 20.27 1.43 5.86
N SER A 187 20.73 1.31 4.63
CA SER A 187 20.11 1.92 3.46
C SER A 187 19.88 0.86 2.38
N TYR A 188 18.71 0.85 1.80
CA TYR A 188 18.34 0.03 0.65
C TYR A 188 18.24 0.88 -0.59
N LEU A 189 18.95 0.48 -1.64
CA LEU A 189 18.94 1.12 -2.96
C LEU A 189 18.06 0.32 -3.91
N MET A 190 17.04 0.95 -4.47
CA MET A 190 16.06 0.35 -5.38
C MET A 190 16.06 1.07 -6.73
N GLY A 191 15.96 0.29 -7.80
CA GLY A 191 15.96 0.76 -9.18
C GLY A 191 17.22 0.38 -9.96
N ASP A 192 17.04 0.17 -11.26
CA ASP A 192 18.09 -0.37 -12.16
C ASP A 192 19.26 0.59 -12.36
N TYR A 193 19.04 1.88 -12.16
CA TYR A 193 20.06 2.89 -12.37
C TYR A 193 21.23 2.82 -11.37
N PHE A 194 21.03 2.25 -10.19
CA PHE A 194 22.11 2.06 -9.21
C PHE A 194 23.10 0.94 -9.58
N SER A 195 22.79 0.13 -10.59
CA SER A 195 23.72 -0.89 -11.10
C SER A 195 24.90 -0.31 -11.89
N LYS A 196 24.89 0.98 -12.21
CA LYS A 196 25.93 1.69 -12.98
C LYS A 196 26.86 2.46 -12.06
N SER A 197 28.13 2.60 -12.46
CA SER A 197 29.21 3.24 -11.68
C SER A 197 29.23 4.77 -11.71
N TRP A 198 28.07 5.43 -11.72
CA TRP A 198 27.99 6.89 -11.80
C TRP A 198 28.01 7.60 -10.44
N ALA A 199 27.72 6.92 -9.35
CA ALA A 199 27.44 7.49 -8.04
C ALA A 199 28.57 7.26 -7.02
N GLU A 200 29.83 7.36 -7.43
CA GLU A 200 31.00 6.99 -6.59
C GLU A 200 31.04 7.76 -5.28
N ARG A 201 30.94 9.10 -5.33
CA ARG A 201 30.98 9.96 -4.15
C ARG A 201 29.80 9.68 -3.20
N SER A 202 28.61 9.53 -3.75
CA SER A 202 27.41 9.25 -3.00
C SER A 202 27.47 7.89 -2.34
N ILE A 203 27.93 6.86 -3.02
CA ILE A 203 28.08 5.51 -2.48
C ILE A 203 29.14 5.46 -1.37
N GLN A 204 30.28 6.15 -1.54
CA GLN A 204 31.27 6.27 -0.48
C GLN A 204 30.69 6.89 0.79
N TYR A 205 29.92 7.98 0.64
CA TYR A 205 29.24 8.64 1.75
C TYR A 205 28.17 7.74 2.39
N LEU A 206 27.39 7.05 1.57
CA LEU A 206 26.35 6.12 2.00
C LEU A 206 26.91 4.97 2.82
N CYS A 207 28.04 4.39 2.39
CA CYS A 207 28.68 3.25 3.06
C CYS A 207 29.54 3.66 4.27
N PHE A 208 29.76 4.95 4.51
CA PHE A 208 30.57 5.40 5.64
C PHE A 208 29.87 5.09 6.97
N LYS A 209 30.38 4.09 7.70
CA LYS A 209 29.83 3.57 8.98
C LYS A 209 28.37 3.10 8.91
N ARG A 210 27.89 2.72 7.74
CA ARG A 210 26.53 2.21 7.50
C ARG A 210 26.57 1.00 6.58
N HIS A 211 25.49 0.23 6.59
CA HIS A 211 25.29 -0.84 5.61
C HIS A 211 24.43 -0.31 4.45
N ALA A 212 24.86 -0.55 3.23
CA ALA A 212 24.10 -0.26 2.04
C ALA A 212 23.85 -1.55 1.25
N TYR A 213 22.63 -1.79 0.88
CA TYR A 213 22.22 -2.94 0.10
C TYR A 213 21.54 -2.48 -1.17
N GLN A 214 21.93 -3.04 -2.28
CA GLN A 214 21.24 -2.87 -3.55
C GLN A 214 20.42 -4.13 -3.83
N GLY A 215 19.15 -3.96 -4.22
CA GLY A 215 18.31 -5.10 -4.54
C GLY A 215 17.05 -4.68 -5.27
N GLN A 216 16.57 -5.55 -6.16
CA GLN A 216 15.38 -5.26 -6.96
C GLN A 216 14.12 -5.97 -6.43
N ASN A 217 14.26 -6.88 -5.48
CA ASN A 217 13.16 -7.71 -4.98
C ASN A 217 12.73 -7.41 -3.54
N LEU A 218 13.07 -6.23 -3.02
CA LEU A 218 12.71 -5.80 -1.67
C LEU A 218 11.20 -5.81 -1.47
N TYR A 219 10.46 -5.24 -2.42
CA TYR A 219 8.99 -5.13 -2.32
C TYR A 219 8.30 -6.49 -2.41
N SER A 220 8.70 -7.36 -3.31
CA SER A 220 8.13 -8.71 -3.41
C SER A 220 8.45 -9.57 -2.19
N LYS A 221 9.65 -9.45 -1.62
CA LYS A 221 10.00 -10.12 -0.37
C LYS A 221 9.21 -9.57 0.81
N GLY A 222 9.07 -8.24 0.91
CA GLY A 222 8.24 -7.61 1.93
C GLY A 222 6.78 -8.04 1.85
N ALA A 223 6.22 -8.10 0.64
CA ALA A 223 4.88 -8.62 0.41
C ALA A 223 4.76 -10.10 0.83
N CYS A 224 5.78 -10.91 0.57
CA CYS A 224 5.83 -12.29 1.03
C CYS A 224 5.81 -12.39 2.57
N TYR A 225 6.62 -11.57 3.28
CA TYR A 225 6.57 -11.54 4.75
C TYR A 225 5.21 -11.11 5.28
N ALA A 226 4.57 -10.11 4.68
CA ALA A 226 3.21 -9.71 5.05
C ALA A 226 2.20 -10.83 4.83
N ALA A 227 2.28 -11.56 3.72
CA ALA A 227 1.43 -12.72 3.46
C ALA A 227 1.66 -13.84 4.49
N MET A 228 2.91 -14.11 4.86
CA MET A 228 3.27 -15.11 5.86
C MET A 228 2.74 -14.75 7.26
N GLU A 229 2.81 -13.48 7.65
CA GLU A 229 2.26 -12.99 8.91
C GLU A 229 0.73 -13.16 8.95
N ARG A 230 0.03 -12.76 7.89
CA ARG A 230 -1.43 -12.97 7.77
C ARG A 230 -1.85 -14.44 7.75
N ALA A 231 -0.99 -15.32 7.23
CA ALA A 231 -1.19 -16.76 7.26
C ALA A 231 -0.79 -17.40 8.60
N CYS A 232 -0.38 -16.62 9.60
CA CYS A 232 0.15 -17.07 10.89
C CYS A 232 1.37 -18.02 10.77
N LEU A 233 2.13 -17.92 9.68
CA LEU A 233 3.36 -18.68 9.45
C LEU A 233 4.58 -18.06 10.13
N ILE A 234 4.53 -16.76 10.40
CA ILE A 234 5.51 -16.03 11.22
C ILE A 234 4.77 -15.22 12.28
N ALA A 235 5.44 -14.96 13.40
CA ALA A 235 4.85 -14.18 14.49
C ALA A 235 4.78 -12.69 14.13
N GLU A 236 3.68 -12.05 14.53
CA GLU A 236 3.55 -10.59 14.49
C GLU A 236 4.63 -9.91 15.32
N ARG A 237 5.17 -8.82 14.83
CA ARG A 237 6.21 -8.04 15.53
C ARG A 237 5.68 -7.15 16.65
N GLY A 238 4.35 -7.02 16.77
CA GLY A 238 3.74 -6.10 17.73
C GLY A 238 4.00 -4.63 17.44
N ILE A 239 4.28 -4.30 16.18
CA ILE A 239 4.53 -2.95 15.68
C ILE A 239 3.44 -2.63 14.66
N LEU A 240 2.69 -1.55 14.88
CA LEU A 240 1.70 -1.07 13.93
C LEU A 240 2.40 -0.24 12.84
N PHE A 241 2.18 -0.58 11.58
CA PHE A 241 2.65 0.25 10.49
C PHE A 241 1.64 1.37 10.19
N GLY A 242 2.01 2.60 10.54
CA GLY A 242 1.24 3.82 10.25
C GLY A 242 1.51 4.30 8.82
N GLY A 243 1.03 3.54 7.83
CA GLY A 243 1.11 3.91 6.42
C GLY A 243 0.12 5.01 6.04
N ARG A 244 0.29 5.54 4.83
CA ARG A 244 -0.62 6.55 4.26
C ARG A 244 -2.03 6.02 4.00
N ASP A 245 -2.18 4.71 3.87
CA ASP A 245 -3.46 4.03 3.59
C ASP A 245 -4.22 3.66 4.88
N MET A 246 -3.63 3.93 6.05
CA MET A 246 -4.20 3.58 7.34
C MET A 246 -5.30 4.56 7.75
N ILE A 247 -6.46 4.04 8.15
CA ILE A 247 -7.53 4.79 8.79
C ILE A 247 -7.09 5.21 10.19
N GLN A 248 -7.21 6.49 10.50
CA GLN A 248 -6.75 7.08 11.76
C GLN A 248 -7.90 7.40 12.74
N VAL A 249 -9.09 6.92 12.46
CA VAL A 249 -10.28 7.13 13.30
C VAL A 249 -10.99 5.83 13.60
N ASN A 250 -11.49 5.68 14.82
CA ASN A 250 -12.45 4.64 15.17
C ASN A 250 -13.85 5.17 14.86
N LEU A 251 -14.65 4.40 14.15
CA LEU A 251 -16.07 4.70 13.94
C LEU A 251 -16.92 3.82 14.86
N GLN A 252 -17.83 4.45 15.57
CA GLN A 252 -18.72 3.79 16.52
C GLN A 252 -20.14 4.34 16.40
N MET A 253 -21.12 3.53 16.73
CA MET A 253 -22.51 3.93 16.75
C MET A 253 -23.15 3.56 18.11
N GLU A 254 -23.91 4.48 18.68
CA GLU A 254 -24.68 4.20 19.89
C GLU A 254 -25.83 3.26 19.56
N MET A 255 -25.89 2.11 20.20
CA MET A 255 -26.90 1.08 19.98
C MET A 255 -27.39 0.50 21.30
N ARG A 256 -28.66 0.09 21.31
CA ARG A 256 -29.21 -0.70 22.41
C ARG A 256 -29.04 -2.18 22.12
N ILE A 257 -28.12 -2.84 22.85
CA ILE A 257 -27.84 -4.27 22.71
C ILE A 257 -28.23 -4.98 24.00
N ARG A 258 -29.16 -5.95 23.89
CA ARG A 258 -29.71 -6.68 25.05
C ARG A 258 -30.28 -5.74 26.12
N GLY A 259 -30.91 -4.65 25.73
CA GLY A 259 -31.53 -3.68 26.61
C GLY A 259 -30.61 -2.62 27.23
N LYS A 260 -29.31 -2.67 26.95
CA LYS A 260 -28.31 -1.70 27.44
C LYS A 260 -27.83 -0.82 26.28
N GLU A 261 -27.72 0.47 26.52
CA GLU A 261 -27.11 1.41 25.60
C GLU A 261 -25.59 1.25 25.68
N GLN A 262 -24.94 1.09 24.52
CA GLN A 262 -23.50 0.96 24.41
C GLN A 262 -23.01 1.40 23.03
N MET A 263 -21.74 1.83 22.99
CA MET A 263 -21.05 2.16 21.73
C MET A 263 -20.68 0.87 21.00
N TYR A 264 -21.25 0.69 19.81
CA TYR A 264 -20.96 -0.46 18.96
C TYR A 264 -19.85 -0.08 17.96
N PRO A 265 -18.72 -0.80 17.95
CA PRO A 265 -17.63 -0.51 17.03
C PRO A 265 -18.02 -0.90 15.61
N LEU A 266 -17.87 0.03 14.68
CA LEU A 266 -18.12 -0.16 13.26
C LEU A 266 -16.82 -0.39 12.50
N ILE A 267 -15.84 0.51 12.66
CA ILE A 267 -14.51 0.41 12.06
C ILE A 267 -13.47 0.77 13.11
N SER A 268 -12.38 0.02 13.16
CA SER A 268 -11.25 0.30 14.04
C SER A 268 -10.15 1.06 13.33
N ALA A 269 -9.59 2.07 13.96
CA ALA A 269 -8.37 2.72 13.51
C ALA A 269 -7.21 1.72 13.42
N GLY A 270 -6.23 1.97 12.57
CA GLY A 270 -5.11 1.07 12.33
C GLY A 270 -5.31 0.09 11.17
N MET A 271 -6.53 -0.02 10.63
CA MET A 271 -6.81 -0.77 9.40
C MET A 271 -6.47 0.06 8.17
N ASN A 272 -6.12 -0.59 7.06
CA ASN A 272 -6.04 0.08 5.78
C ASN A 272 -7.43 0.29 5.19
N TRP A 273 -7.65 1.42 4.52
CA TRP A 273 -8.95 1.81 3.99
C TRP A 273 -9.57 0.76 3.05
N TYR A 274 -8.77 0.10 2.22
CA TYR A 274 -9.23 -0.92 1.27
C TYR A 274 -9.57 -2.28 1.92
N GLU A 275 -9.27 -2.46 3.20
CA GLU A 275 -9.66 -3.61 4.02
C GLU A 275 -10.85 -3.29 4.93
N ALA A 276 -11.16 -2.01 5.13
CA ALA A 276 -12.20 -1.55 6.03
C ALA A 276 -13.58 -1.70 5.40
N HIS A 277 -14.24 -2.79 5.73
CA HIS A 277 -15.58 -3.09 5.31
C HIS A 277 -16.36 -3.69 6.49
N HIS A 278 -17.51 -3.12 6.81
CA HIS A 278 -18.39 -3.61 7.87
C HIS A 278 -19.83 -3.63 7.43
N VAL A 279 -20.54 -4.71 7.77
CA VAL A 279 -21.98 -4.82 7.54
C VAL A 279 -22.65 -5.14 8.86
N CYS A 280 -23.61 -4.33 9.25
CA CYS A 280 -24.43 -4.60 10.41
C CYS A 280 -25.92 -4.46 10.09
N GLU A 281 -26.74 -5.18 10.82
CA GLU A 281 -28.19 -5.10 10.74
C GLU A 281 -28.76 -4.75 12.11
N PHE A 282 -29.69 -3.81 12.12
CA PHE A 282 -30.33 -3.34 13.35
C PHE A 282 -31.78 -2.92 13.11
N ILE A 283 -32.53 -2.74 14.18
CA ILE A 283 -33.92 -2.32 14.14
C ILE A 283 -34.01 -0.88 14.66
N LEU A 284 -34.68 -0.02 13.90
CA LEU A 284 -34.93 1.36 14.31
C LEU A 284 -35.97 1.42 15.43
N ASP A 285 -35.66 2.15 16.50
CA ASP A 285 -36.57 2.36 17.64
C ASP A 285 -37.43 3.64 17.49
N GLY A 286 -37.89 3.92 16.26
CA GLY A 286 -38.73 5.08 15.94
C GLY A 286 -37.90 6.31 15.46
N GLU A 287 -36.63 6.37 15.70
CA GLU A 287 -35.78 7.45 15.24
C GLU A 287 -35.42 7.30 13.74
N ARG A 288 -35.24 8.45 13.08
CA ARG A 288 -34.83 8.52 11.68
C ARG A 288 -33.43 9.12 11.50
N GLU A 289 -32.70 9.19 12.57
CA GLU A 289 -31.33 9.72 12.59
C GLU A 289 -30.42 8.70 13.27
N LEU A 290 -29.27 8.47 12.65
CA LEU A 290 -28.19 7.67 13.20
C LEU A 290 -27.07 8.60 13.70
N ARG A 291 -26.53 8.29 14.88
CA ARG A 291 -25.41 9.00 15.47
C ARG A 291 -24.15 8.14 15.32
N ILE A 292 -23.27 8.53 14.42
CA ILE A 292 -21.99 7.88 14.22
C ILE A 292 -20.90 8.77 14.82
N THR A 293 -20.17 8.23 15.79
CA THR A 293 -19.07 8.93 16.44
C THR A 293 -17.75 8.52 15.81
N SER A 294 -16.97 9.49 15.34
CA SER A 294 -15.60 9.29 14.93
C SER A 294 -14.66 9.73 16.05
N GLN A 295 -13.84 8.81 16.55
CA GLN A 295 -12.83 9.04 17.57
C GLN A 295 -11.44 8.95 16.95
N PRO A 296 -10.63 10.05 16.92
CA PRO A 296 -9.27 9.98 16.42
C PRO A 296 -8.40 8.99 17.21
N MET A 297 -7.46 8.34 16.52
CA MET A 297 -6.46 7.46 17.15
C MET A 297 -5.42 8.27 17.94
N ALA A 298 -5.07 9.45 17.44
CA ALA A 298 -4.25 10.44 18.14
C ALA A 298 -5.11 11.27 19.10
N GLU A 299 -4.47 12.13 19.89
CA GLU A 299 -5.18 13.10 20.74
C GLU A 299 -6.13 13.95 19.90
N GLY A 300 -7.38 14.03 20.34
CA GLY A 300 -8.43 14.80 19.68
C GLY A 300 -9.82 14.44 20.22
N ASP A 301 -10.73 15.40 20.15
CA ASP A 301 -12.09 15.20 20.59
C ASP A 301 -12.89 14.34 19.61
N PRO A 302 -13.81 13.49 20.11
CA PRO A 302 -14.72 12.74 19.25
C PRO A 302 -15.67 13.68 18.52
N VAL A 303 -15.94 13.38 17.26
CA VAL A 303 -16.89 14.10 16.43
C VAL A 303 -18.11 13.23 16.19
N VAL A 304 -19.31 13.78 16.48
CA VAL A 304 -20.58 13.10 16.23
C VAL A 304 -21.15 13.55 14.89
N HIS A 305 -21.36 12.58 14.03
CA HIS A 305 -21.97 12.76 12.73
C HIS A 305 -23.45 12.32 12.78
N MET A 306 -24.35 13.25 12.44
CA MET A 306 -25.78 12.98 12.37
C MET A 306 -26.17 12.58 10.94
N MET A 307 -26.63 11.36 10.77
CA MET A 307 -27.05 10.83 9.47
C MET A 307 -28.57 10.69 9.46
N ARG A 308 -29.26 11.49 8.65
CA ARG A 308 -30.70 11.42 8.50
C ARG A 308 -31.09 10.36 7.47
N LEU A 309 -31.92 9.41 7.89
CA LEU A 309 -32.47 8.37 7.03
C LEU A 309 -33.71 8.89 6.25
N VAL A 310 -33.59 8.94 4.94
CA VAL A 310 -34.69 9.39 4.05
C VAL A 310 -35.34 8.19 3.34
N GLY A 311 -36.59 8.36 2.89
CA GLY A 311 -37.29 7.32 2.15
C GLY A 311 -37.78 6.12 3.00
N LEU A 312 -37.71 6.20 4.31
CA LEU A 312 -38.20 5.12 5.17
C LEU A 312 -39.72 5.06 5.18
N PRO A 313 -40.33 3.86 5.11
CA PRO A 313 -41.77 3.69 5.23
C PRO A 313 -42.28 4.12 6.61
N HIS A 314 -43.52 4.58 6.69
CA HIS A 314 -44.18 4.84 7.95
C HIS A 314 -44.54 3.51 8.62
N ARG A 315 -43.80 3.16 9.68
CA ARG A 315 -44.02 1.95 10.48
C ARG A 315 -43.95 2.29 11.98
N PRO A 316 -44.57 1.48 12.85
CA PRO A 316 -44.38 1.60 14.29
C PRO A 316 -42.91 1.49 14.68
N ALA A 317 -42.57 2.03 15.84
CA ALA A 317 -41.22 1.81 16.43
C ALA A 317 -40.91 0.33 16.48
N ARG A 318 -39.65 -0.03 16.26
CA ARG A 318 -39.11 -1.43 16.23
C ARG A 318 -39.67 -2.31 15.10
N ALA A 319 -40.33 -1.74 14.08
CA ALA A 319 -40.86 -2.50 12.94
C ALA A 319 -40.03 -2.33 11.65
N THR A 320 -38.98 -1.52 11.67
CA THR A 320 -38.09 -1.31 10.53
C THR A 320 -36.70 -1.84 10.78
N ARG A 321 -36.33 -2.89 10.03
CA ARG A 321 -34.96 -3.43 10.00
C ARG A 321 -34.15 -2.69 8.94
N VAL A 322 -32.96 -2.28 9.29
CA VAL A 322 -32.01 -1.60 8.40
C VAL A 322 -30.74 -2.45 8.30
N ARG A 323 -30.22 -2.58 7.09
CA ARG A 323 -28.90 -3.11 6.83
C ARG A 323 -27.99 -1.95 6.42
N MET A 324 -26.93 -1.72 7.16
CA MET A 324 -25.94 -0.70 6.91
C MET A 324 -24.65 -1.35 6.46
N THR A 325 -24.11 -0.86 5.35
CA THR A 325 -22.79 -1.25 4.86
C THR A 325 -21.87 -0.04 4.96
N ILE A 326 -20.68 -0.22 5.53
CA ILE A 326 -19.67 0.83 5.69
C ILE A 326 -18.43 0.37 4.98
N TYR A 327 -17.86 1.24 4.18
CA TYR A 327 -16.57 1.02 3.51
C TYR A 327 -15.85 2.36 3.29
N PHE A 328 -14.59 2.29 2.89
CA PHE A 328 -13.76 3.46 2.62
C PHE A 328 -13.27 3.43 1.17
N SER A 329 -13.23 4.58 0.51
CA SER A 329 -12.60 4.78 -0.80
C SER A 329 -11.22 5.44 -0.70
N ALA A 330 -10.91 6.01 0.47
CA ALA A 330 -9.61 6.57 0.85
C ALA A 330 -9.53 6.66 2.38
N PRO A 331 -8.35 6.86 2.99
CA PRO A 331 -8.19 6.86 4.46
C PRO A 331 -9.11 7.82 5.23
N GLY A 332 -9.51 8.92 4.61
CA GLY A 332 -10.42 9.92 5.18
C GLY A 332 -11.81 9.96 4.55
N CYS A 333 -12.15 9.05 3.65
CA CYS A 333 -13.41 9.05 2.91
C CYS A 333 -14.22 7.78 3.20
N CYS A 334 -15.18 7.89 4.10
CA CYS A 334 -16.09 6.82 4.53
C CYS A 334 -17.43 6.93 3.80
N HIS A 335 -17.96 5.80 3.36
CA HIS A 335 -19.26 5.66 2.71
C HIS A 335 -20.19 4.76 3.52
#